data_08d50ec87aa996d2894fc6fc6f327a29
#
_entry.id   08d50ec87aa996d2894fc6fc6f327a29
#
_cell.length_a   1.000
_cell.length_b   1.000
_cell.length_c   1.000
_cell.angle_alpha   90.00
_cell.angle_beta   90.00
_cell.angle_gamma   90.00
#
_symmetry.space_group_name_H-M   'P 1'
#
loop_
_entity.id
_entity.type
_entity.pdbx_description
1 polymer ?
#
loop_
_entity_poly.entity_id
_entity_poly.type
_entity_poly.pdbx_seq_one_letter_code
_entity_poly.pdbx_strand_id
1 'polypeptide(L)' 'ESTFYKKFYNRTMKVLIEEEKDGYFYGHTANFIKVKVSGNFVQNEIYDILLTEDNIVS' A
#
# COMPACT_ATOMS: atom_id res chain seq x y z
N GLU A 1 -1.25 -14.85 8.85
CA GLU A 1 0.09 -14.47 9.23
C GLU A 1 0.86 -13.86 8.08
N SER A 2 2.13 -13.60 8.32
CA SER A 2 2.96 -12.98 7.30
C SER A 2 3.09 -13.84 6.06
N THR A 3 2.94 -15.14 6.18
CA THR A 3 3.03 -16.04 5.03
C THR A 3 2.00 -15.68 3.97
N PHE A 4 0.82 -15.29 4.42
CA PHE A 4 -0.24 -14.92 3.48
C PHE A 4 0.19 -13.74 2.61
N TYR A 5 0.84 -12.75 3.22
CA TYR A 5 1.22 -11.55 2.50
C TYR A 5 2.44 -11.72 1.62
N LYS A 6 3.25 -12.73 1.88
CA LYS A 6 4.44 -12.96 1.06
C LYS A 6 4.11 -13.19 -0.40
N LYS A 7 2.89 -13.64 -0.68
CA LYS A 7 2.46 -13.83 -2.06
C LYS A 7 2.41 -12.52 -2.83
N PHE A 8 2.29 -11.42 -2.14
CA PHE A 8 2.13 -10.12 -2.78
C PHE A 8 3.40 -9.28 -2.77
N TYR A 9 4.45 -9.78 -2.14
CA TYR A 9 5.71 -9.04 -2.12
C TYR A 9 6.30 -8.98 -3.52
N ASN A 10 6.91 -7.84 -3.84
CA ASN A 10 7.54 -7.59 -5.13
C ASN A 10 6.55 -7.64 -6.29
N ARG A 11 5.30 -7.35 -6.00
CA ARG A 11 4.28 -7.23 -7.03
C ARG A 11 3.72 -5.83 -7.04
N THR A 12 3.47 -5.32 -8.24
CA THR A 12 2.83 -4.01 -8.37
C THR A 12 1.32 -4.21 -8.35
N MET A 13 0.68 -3.53 -7.43
CA MET A 13 -0.77 -3.62 -7.30
C MET A 13 -1.35 -2.22 -7.20
N LYS A 14 -2.62 -2.10 -7.56
CA LYS A 14 -3.31 -0.84 -7.46
C LYS A 14 -3.71 -0.59 -6.01
N VAL A 15 -3.36 0.58 -5.52
CA VAL A 15 -3.63 0.97 -4.14
C VAL A 15 -4.43 2.25 -4.15
N LEU A 16 -5.57 2.24 -3.48
CA LEU A 16 -6.36 3.44 -3.30
C LEU A 16 -5.82 4.19 -2.09
N ILE A 17 -5.32 5.40 -2.34
CA ILE A 17 -4.78 6.22 -1.27
C ILE A 17 -5.95 6.84 -0.51
N GLU A 18 -6.01 6.59 0.78
CA GLU A 18 -7.15 7.01 1.59
C GLU A 18 -6.83 8.12 2.56
N GLU A 19 -5.61 8.17 3.08
CA GLU A 19 -5.26 9.20 4.03
C GLU A 19 -3.77 9.48 4.02
N GLU A 20 -3.42 10.62 4.59
CA GLU A 20 -2.03 11.00 4.78
C GLU A 20 -1.80 11.26 6.26
N LYS A 21 -0.66 10.76 6.77
CA LYS A 21 -0.35 10.94 8.17
C LYS A 21 1.16 10.88 8.35
N ASP A 22 1.72 11.89 9.02
CA ASP A 22 3.15 11.92 9.38
C ASP A 22 4.07 11.78 8.18
N GLY A 23 3.65 12.33 7.03
CA GLY A 23 4.48 12.27 5.85
C GLY A 23 4.34 10.99 5.05
N TYR A 24 3.45 10.11 5.46
CA TYR A 24 3.18 8.87 4.76
C TYR A 24 1.74 8.82 4.29
N PHE A 25 1.53 8.11 3.21
CA PHE A 25 0.18 7.89 2.70
C PHE A 25 -0.22 6.44 2.96
N TYR A 26 -1.47 6.26 3.31
CA TYR A 26 -2.02 4.95 3.64
C TYR A 26 -3.17 4.63 2.70
N GLY A 27 -3.23 3.38 2.29
CA GLY A 27 -4.31 2.94 1.43
C GLY A 27 -4.48 1.44 1.51
N HIS A 28 -5.37 0.93 0.67
CA HIS A 28 -5.65 -0.50 0.62
C HIS A 28 -5.67 -0.98 -0.82
N THR A 29 -5.24 -2.22 -1.01
CA THR A 29 -5.40 -2.89 -2.29
C THR A 29 -6.81 -3.45 -2.39
N ALA A 30 -7.12 -4.03 -3.56
CA ALA A 30 -8.41 -4.70 -3.74
C ALA A 30 -8.57 -5.88 -2.80
N ASN A 31 -7.47 -6.42 -2.32
CA ASN A 31 -7.49 -7.54 -1.37
C ASN A 31 -7.48 -7.07 0.08
N PHE A 32 -7.71 -5.78 0.31
CA PHE A 32 -7.76 -5.19 1.64
C PHE A 32 -6.44 -5.26 2.40
N ILE A 33 -5.34 -5.31 1.67
CA ILE A 33 -4.02 -5.25 2.29
C ILE A 33 -3.69 -3.78 2.54
N LYS A 34 -3.43 -3.45 3.79
CA LYS A 34 -3.11 -2.07 4.14
C LYS A 34 -1.67 -1.77 3.75
N VAL A 35 -1.50 -0.66 3.05
CA VAL A 35 -0.22 -0.27 2.47
C VAL A 35 0.17 1.11 2.96
N LYS A 36 1.45 1.29 3.27
CA LYS A 36 2.00 2.57 3.67
C LYS A 36 3.09 2.96 2.67
N VAL A 37 2.98 4.17 2.10
CA VAL A 37 3.95 4.64 1.13
C VAL A 37 4.34 6.07 1.45
N SER A 38 5.54 6.45 1.02
CA SER A 38 6.00 7.82 1.18
C SER A 38 6.16 8.44 -0.20
N GLY A 39 6.01 9.76 -0.28
CA GLY A 39 6.14 10.46 -1.54
C GLY A 39 4.97 11.40 -1.74
N ASN A 40 4.77 11.79 -2.99
CA ASN A 40 3.70 12.72 -3.33
C ASN A 40 2.55 11.94 -3.97
N PHE A 41 1.48 11.77 -3.21
CA PHE A 41 0.29 11.09 -3.68
C PHE A 41 -0.91 11.99 -3.40
N VAL A 42 -2.02 11.68 -4.07
CA VAL A 42 -3.26 12.42 -3.89
C VAL A 42 -4.29 11.49 -3.26
N GLN A 43 -4.94 11.97 -2.21
CA GLN A 43 -5.97 11.16 -1.56
C GLN A 43 -7.10 10.86 -2.54
N ASN A 44 -7.69 9.69 -2.36
CA ASN A 44 -8.82 9.22 -3.16
C ASN A 44 -8.45 8.93 -4.61
N GLU A 45 -7.15 8.75 -4.88
CA GLU A 45 -6.67 8.34 -6.20
C GLU A 45 -6.03 6.97 -6.10
N ILE A 46 -6.01 6.28 -7.23
CA ILE A 46 -5.44 4.94 -7.29
C ILE A 46 -4.09 5.00 -7.98
N TYR A 47 -3.10 4.37 -7.36
CA TYR A 47 -1.74 4.34 -7.90
C TYR A 47 -1.24 2.91 -7.99
N ASP A 48 -0.37 2.67 -8.96
CA ASP A 48 0.32 1.40 -9.06
C ASP A 48 1.53 1.44 -8.12
N ILE A 49 1.52 0.59 -7.12
CA ILE A 49 2.53 0.60 -6.07
C ILE A 49 3.19 -0.77 -5.99
N LEU A 50 4.50 -0.80 -6.00
CA LEU A 50 5.23 -2.04 -5.79
C LEU A 50 5.16 -2.38 -4.30
N LEU A 51 4.57 -3.51 -4.00
CA LEU A 51 4.41 -3.96 -2.62
C LEU A 51 5.68 -4.65 -2.16
N THR A 52 6.19 -4.21 -1.04
CA THR A 52 7.36 -4.81 -0.41
C THR A 52 7.05 -5.01 1.06
N GLU A 53 7.97 -5.67 1.74
CA GLU A 53 7.83 -5.88 3.17
C GLU A 53 7.69 -4.56 3.92
N ASP A 54 8.34 -3.52 3.41
CA ASP A 54 8.29 -2.21 4.07
C ASP A 54 6.98 -1.49 3.84
N ASN A 55 6.30 -1.78 2.74
CA ASN A 55 5.07 -1.09 2.38
C ASN A 55 3.82 -1.71 3.01
N ILE A 56 3.86 -2.99 3.24
CA ILE A 56 2.68 -3.68 3.79
C ILE A 56 2.67 -3.51 5.29
N VAL A 57 1.58 -2.94 5.79
CA VAL A 57 1.48 -2.59 7.21
C VAL A 57 0.78 -3.67 8.01
N SER A 58 -0.09 -4.43 7.42
CA SER A 58 -0.81 -5.46 8.18
C SER A 58 -1.29 -6.58 7.29
#